data_d0d45f2d17b2a427197c12eb87e8378a
#
_entry.id   d0d45f2d17b2a427197c12eb87e8378a
#
_cell.length_a   1.000
_cell.length_b   1.000
_cell.length_c   1.000
_cell.angle_alpha   90.00
_cell.angle_beta   90.00
_cell.angle_gamma   90.00
#
_symmetry.space_group_name_H-M   'P 1'
#
loop_
_entity.id
_entity.type
_entity.pdbx_description
1 polymer ?
#
loop_
_entity_poly.entity_id
_entity_poly.type
_entity_poly.pdbx_seq_one_letter_code
_entity_poly.pdbx_strand_id
1 'polypeptide(L)'
;MKYFRILFSAAALLLAASCIDNDVPYPVVELRIAGVEGSGFTVSGISIANRTVTLTLDEKTDIRKVGIDKVTFDAATSNPIMTDTESFIGQIKTSRPLSGEFDLRSPLYVTLSLYQDYEWTIVAEQPIERAFTVAGQIGATVIDAQKRTATAYVPKGTNLGDITVTRLKLGPADITTYSPTAEELSASGFETMRFVDATYHGATERWTL
;
A
#
# COMPACT_ATOMS: atom_id res chain seq x y z
N MET A 1 -15.39 -76.54 13.54
CA MET A 1 -15.36 -75.20 14.17
C MET A 1 -13.98 -74.55 14.29
N LYS A 2 -12.88 -75.28 14.36
CA LYS A 2 -11.51 -74.67 14.45
C LYS A 2 -11.10 -73.96 13.14
N TYR A 3 -11.41 -74.44 11.94
CA TYR A 3 -11.03 -73.85 10.67
C TYR A 3 -11.83 -72.57 10.33
N PHE A 4 -13.04 -72.48 10.84
CA PHE A 4 -13.88 -71.24 10.63
C PHE A 4 -13.35 -70.06 11.39
N ARG A 5 -12.74 -70.29 12.59
CA ARG A 5 -12.09 -69.22 13.41
C ARG A 5 -10.81 -68.72 12.76
N ILE A 6 -10.03 -69.59 12.12
CA ILE A 6 -8.77 -69.25 11.44
C ILE A 6 -9.06 -68.43 10.17
N LEU A 7 -10.10 -68.78 9.41
CA LEU A 7 -10.51 -67.99 8.23
C LEU A 7 -11.01 -66.60 8.60
N PHE A 8 -11.76 -66.48 9.72
CA PHE A 8 -12.25 -65.13 10.16
C PHE A 8 -11.12 -64.25 10.67
N SER A 9 -10.11 -64.80 11.33
CA SER A 9 -8.92 -64.09 11.78
C SER A 9 -8.03 -63.65 10.61
N ALA A 10 -7.88 -64.44 9.58
CA ALA A 10 -7.12 -64.06 8.36
C ALA A 10 -7.83 -62.98 7.54
N ALA A 11 -9.17 -63.02 7.42
CA ALA A 11 -9.96 -62.00 6.77
C ALA A 11 -9.93 -60.65 7.54
N ALA A 12 -9.94 -60.67 8.88
CA ALA A 12 -9.84 -59.45 9.68
C ALA A 12 -8.45 -58.80 9.60
N LEU A 13 -7.37 -59.60 9.45
CA LEU A 13 -6.03 -59.08 9.24
C LEU A 13 -5.83 -58.44 7.87
N LEU A 14 -6.50 -58.98 6.82
CA LEU A 14 -6.44 -58.41 5.48
C LEU A 14 -7.23 -57.10 5.36
N LEU A 15 -8.28 -56.91 6.14
CA LEU A 15 -9.03 -55.67 6.21
C LEU A 15 -8.30 -54.56 6.97
N ALA A 16 -7.43 -54.93 7.93
CA ALA A 16 -6.62 -53.95 8.66
C ALA A 16 -5.41 -53.41 7.86
N ALA A 17 -4.99 -54.15 6.80
CA ALA A 17 -3.89 -53.72 5.93
C ALA A 17 -4.33 -52.82 4.76
N SER A 18 -5.62 -52.51 4.65
CA SER A 18 -6.15 -51.64 3.59
C SER A 18 -6.36 -50.15 4.01
N CYS A 19 -5.89 -49.76 5.18
CA CYS A 19 -5.62 -48.37 5.39
C CYS A 19 -4.36 -48.00 4.59
N ILE A 20 -4.51 -47.79 3.30
CA ILE A 20 -3.54 -46.99 2.55
C ILE A 20 -3.65 -45.63 3.15
N ASP A 21 -2.66 -45.24 3.94
CA ASP A 21 -2.38 -43.84 4.29
C ASP A 21 -2.14 -43.13 2.95
N ASN A 22 -3.20 -42.57 2.42
CA ASN A 22 -3.15 -41.75 1.22
C ASN A 22 -2.63 -40.34 1.65
N ASP A 23 -1.62 -40.33 2.48
CA ASP A 23 -0.82 -39.15 2.78
C ASP A 23 0.13 -38.87 1.59
N VAL A 24 -0.46 -38.72 0.41
CA VAL A 24 0.21 -37.99 -0.65
C VAL A 24 0.08 -36.52 -0.20
N PRO A 25 1.15 -35.91 0.31
CA PRO A 25 1.07 -34.51 0.68
C PRO A 25 0.64 -33.76 -0.56
N TYR A 26 -0.51 -33.08 -0.48
CA TYR A 26 -0.94 -32.20 -1.56
C TYR A 26 0.22 -31.25 -1.84
N PRO A 27 0.61 -31.08 -3.11
CA PRO A 27 1.70 -30.18 -3.44
C PRO A 27 1.32 -28.78 -2.94
N VAL A 28 2.14 -28.25 -2.05
CA VAL A 28 2.00 -26.86 -1.62
C VAL A 28 2.48 -26.01 -2.78
N VAL A 29 1.55 -25.36 -3.46
CA VAL A 29 1.83 -24.36 -4.50
C VAL A 29 1.58 -23.00 -3.89
N GLU A 30 2.65 -22.28 -3.56
CA GLU A 30 2.57 -20.93 -3.01
C GLU A 30 2.29 -19.93 -4.16
N LEU A 31 1.18 -19.21 -4.05
CA LEU A 31 0.77 -18.21 -5.03
C LEU A 31 1.29 -16.82 -4.62
N ARG A 32 1.85 -16.10 -5.59
CA ARG A 32 2.52 -14.83 -5.36
C ARG A 32 2.04 -13.77 -6.34
N ILE A 33 2.03 -12.51 -5.89
CA ILE A 33 2.02 -11.36 -6.78
C ILE A 33 3.48 -11.06 -7.14
N ALA A 34 3.80 -11.11 -8.44
CA ALA A 34 5.13 -10.86 -8.97
C ALA A 34 5.31 -9.43 -9.46
N GLY A 35 4.23 -8.75 -9.81
CA GLY A 35 4.29 -7.37 -10.29
C GLY A 35 2.92 -6.71 -10.34
N VAL A 36 2.92 -5.39 -10.34
CA VAL A 36 1.75 -4.54 -10.53
C VAL A 36 2.14 -3.43 -11.50
N GLU A 37 1.37 -3.25 -12.55
CA GLU A 37 1.56 -2.24 -13.58
C GLU A 37 0.38 -1.28 -13.57
N GLY A 38 0.63 -0.01 -13.82
CA GLY A 38 -0.39 1.04 -13.88
C GLY A 38 0.22 2.42 -14.03
N SER A 39 -0.54 3.45 -13.76
CA SER A 39 -0.13 4.85 -13.92
C SER A 39 -0.13 5.61 -12.59
N GLY A 40 0.82 6.55 -12.45
CA GLY A 40 0.92 7.43 -11.28
C GLY A 40 1.53 6.78 -10.04
N PHE A 41 2.21 5.63 -10.20
CA PHE A 41 2.95 4.98 -9.12
C PHE A 41 4.13 4.15 -9.63
N THR A 42 4.99 3.76 -8.70
CA THR A 42 6.01 2.73 -8.87
C THR A 42 5.83 1.64 -7.80
N VAL A 43 6.18 0.40 -8.13
CA VAL A 43 6.23 -0.67 -7.12
C VAL A 43 7.54 -0.52 -6.34
N SER A 44 7.45 -0.11 -5.09
CA SER A 44 8.62 0.10 -4.22
C SER A 44 9.03 -1.16 -3.47
N GLY A 45 8.16 -2.16 -3.37
CA GLY A 45 8.50 -3.43 -2.75
C GLY A 45 7.43 -4.50 -2.89
N ILE A 46 7.88 -5.76 -3.00
CA ILE A 46 7.04 -6.95 -2.92
C ILE A 46 7.65 -7.85 -1.84
N SER A 47 6.94 -7.99 -0.73
CA SER A 47 7.33 -8.87 0.38
C SER A 47 6.55 -10.17 0.29
N ILE A 48 7.22 -11.26 -0.11
CA ILE A 48 6.62 -12.60 -0.16
C ILE A 48 6.27 -13.09 1.25
N ALA A 49 7.15 -12.86 2.22
CA ALA A 49 6.95 -13.31 3.60
C ALA A 49 5.70 -12.68 4.24
N ASN A 50 5.46 -11.39 3.97
CA ASN A 50 4.30 -10.66 4.49
C ASN A 50 3.13 -10.63 3.49
N ARG A 51 3.32 -11.17 2.28
CA ARG A 51 2.35 -11.10 1.17
C ARG A 51 1.83 -9.69 0.95
N THR A 52 2.76 -8.75 0.84
CA THR A 52 2.43 -7.33 0.71
C THR A 52 3.14 -6.72 -0.49
N VAL A 53 2.40 -5.99 -1.29
CA VAL A 53 2.92 -5.13 -2.35
C VAL A 53 2.80 -3.69 -1.88
N THR A 54 3.90 -2.95 -1.94
CA THR A 54 3.93 -1.52 -1.63
C THR A 54 4.06 -0.72 -2.91
N LEU A 55 3.12 0.19 -3.15
CA LEU A 55 3.12 1.14 -4.24
C LEU A 55 3.52 2.51 -3.71
N THR A 56 4.53 3.14 -4.32
CA THR A 56 4.84 4.55 -4.06
C THR A 56 4.17 5.39 -5.12
N LEU A 57 3.18 6.17 -4.73
CA LEU A 57 2.44 7.04 -5.63
C LEU A 57 3.23 8.30 -5.97
N ASP A 58 3.08 8.77 -7.20
CA ASP A 58 3.52 10.10 -7.57
C ASP A 58 2.77 11.14 -6.75
N GLU A 59 3.43 12.24 -6.41
CA GLU A 59 2.87 13.28 -5.55
C GLU A 59 1.50 13.81 -6.06
N LYS A 60 1.31 13.83 -7.38
CA LYS A 60 0.10 14.36 -8.04
C LYS A 60 -1.01 13.34 -8.23
N THR A 61 -0.78 12.07 -7.95
CA THR A 61 -1.78 11.01 -8.13
C THR A 61 -2.89 11.14 -7.10
N ASP A 62 -4.15 11.02 -7.53
CA ASP A 62 -5.26 10.92 -6.58
C ASP A 62 -5.30 9.51 -5.97
N ILE A 63 -4.91 9.38 -4.71
CA ILE A 63 -4.89 8.10 -3.98
C ILE A 63 -6.27 7.40 -3.94
N ARG A 64 -7.36 8.15 -4.19
CA ARG A 64 -8.73 7.60 -4.25
C ARG A 64 -9.05 6.95 -5.60
N LYS A 65 -8.19 7.14 -6.62
CA LYS A 65 -8.40 6.70 -8.00
C LYS A 65 -7.10 6.23 -8.64
N VAL A 66 -6.44 5.29 -7.98
CA VAL A 66 -5.19 4.71 -8.49
C VAL A 66 -5.53 3.68 -9.56
N GLY A 67 -5.06 3.92 -10.78
CA GLY A 67 -5.27 3.02 -11.91
C GLY A 67 -4.28 1.86 -11.88
N ILE A 68 -4.77 0.64 -11.70
CA ILE A 68 -3.99 -0.59 -11.88
C ILE A 68 -4.40 -1.21 -13.22
N ASP A 69 -3.46 -1.36 -14.14
CA ASP A 69 -3.72 -1.92 -15.46
C ASP A 69 -3.59 -3.44 -15.45
N LYS A 70 -2.57 -3.96 -14.76
CA LYS A 70 -2.24 -5.38 -14.73
C LYS A 70 -1.57 -5.79 -13.43
N VAL A 71 -1.93 -6.98 -12.96
CA VAL A 71 -1.21 -7.68 -11.90
C VAL A 71 -0.64 -8.97 -12.47
N THR A 72 0.65 -9.19 -12.27
CA THR A 72 1.36 -10.39 -12.69
C THR A 72 1.49 -11.33 -11.51
N PHE A 73 1.20 -12.60 -11.72
CA PHE A 73 1.29 -13.63 -10.71
C PHE A 73 2.50 -14.55 -10.95
N ASP A 74 2.93 -15.18 -9.89
CA ASP A 74 3.92 -16.24 -9.88
C ASP A 74 3.45 -17.37 -8.97
N ALA A 75 3.95 -18.59 -9.23
CA ALA A 75 3.66 -19.76 -8.44
C ALA A 75 4.96 -20.49 -8.11
N ALA A 76 5.16 -20.82 -6.84
CA ALA A 76 6.33 -21.57 -6.38
C ALA A 76 5.89 -22.87 -5.70
N THR A 77 6.65 -23.95 -5.92
CA THR A 77 6.42 -25.22 -5.25
C THR A 77 7.73 -25.79 -4.72
N SER A 78 7.65 -26.44 -3.57
CA SER A 78 8.76 -27.21 -3.02
C SER A 78 8.80 -28.66 -3.53
N ASN A 79 7.80 -29.08 -4.32
CA ASN A 79 7.74 -30.43 -4.83
C ASN A 79 8.66 -30.61 -6.05
N PRO A 80 9.71 -31.43 -5.99
CA PRO A 80 10.68 -31.60 -7.08
C PRO A 80 10.09 -32.24 -8.35
N ILE A 81 8.90 -32.84 -8.27
CA ILE A 81 8.22 -33.47 -9.40
C ILE A 81 7.37 -32.46 -10.19
N MET A 82 6.96 -31.36 -9.54
CA MET A 82 6.12 -30.32 -10.13
C MET A 82 6.99 -29.17 -10.64
N THR A 83 7.55 -29.34 -11.84
CA THR A 83 8.45 -28.35 -12.43
C THR A 83 7.74 -27.29 -13.29
N ASP A 84 6.52 -27.61 -13.77
CA ASP A 84 5.71 -26.69 -14.58
C ASP A 84 4.80 -25.84 -13.68
N THR A 85 5.35 -24.74 -13.17
CA THR A 85 4.57 -23.78 -12.38
C THR A 85 3.76 -22.82 -13.25
N GLU A 86 4.10 -22.65 -14.54
CA GLU A 86 3.39 -21.74 -15.45
C GLU A 86 1.95 -22.20 -15.70
N SER A 87 1.70 -23.50 -15.75
CA SER A 87 0.34 -24.03 -15.90
C SER A 87 -0.58 -23.65 -14.75
N PHE A 88 -0.05 -23.36 -13.55
CA PHE A 88 -0.82 -22.92 -12.41
C PHE A 88 -1.21 -21.46 -12.49
N ILE A 89 -0.37 -20.61 -13.08
CA ILE A 89 -0.60 -19.16 -13.14
C ILE A 89 -1.92 -18.86 -13.85
N GLY A 90 -2.18 -19.53 -14.98
CA GLY A 90 -3.42 -19.35 -15.73
C GLY A 90 -4.70 -19.83 -15.03
N GLN A 91 -4.57 -20.57 -13.92
CA GLN A 91 -5.67 -21.13 -13.15
C GLN A 91 -5.94 -20.37 -11.85
N ILE A 92 -5.09 -19.38 -11.52
CA ILE A 92 -5.22 -18.58 -10.29
C ILE A 92 -6.54 -17.80 -10.35
N LYS A 93 -7.34 -17.95 -9.31
CA LYS A 93 -8.56 -17.17 -9.10
C LYS A 93 -8.25 -16.07 -8.08
N THR A 94 -8.82 -14.90 -8.31
CA THR A 94 -8.72 -13.78 -7.39
C THR A 94 -10.07 -13.47 -6.76
N SER A 95 -10.10 -13.09 -5.48
CA SER A 95 -11.33 -12.75 -4.76
C SER A 95 -12.04 -11.52 -5.34
N ARG A 96 -11.35 -10.72 -6.15
CA ARG A 96 -11.85 -9.54 -6.85
C ARG A 96 -11.03 -9.25 -8.10
N PRO A 97 -11.56 -8.49 -9.07
CA PRO A 97 -10.75 -7.93 -10.16
C PRO A 97 -9.60 -7.09 -9.60
N LEU A 98 -8.43 -7.16 -10.23
CA LEU A 98 -7.23 -6.42 -9.86
C LEU A 98 -6.79 -5.42 -10.94
N SER A 99 -7.64 -5.16 -11.92
CA SER A 99 -7.47 -4.08 -12.90
C SER A 99 -8.61 -3.08 -12.77
N GLY A 100 -8.32 -1.79 -12.96
CA GLY A 100 -9.26 -0.69 -12.84
C GLY A 100 -8.79 0.37 -11.84
N GLU A 101 -9.72 1.24 -11.42
CA GLU A 101 -9.44 2.28 -10.43
C GLU A 101 -9.71 1.78 -9.01
N PHE A 102 -8.79 2.07 -8.10
CA PHE A 102 -8.87 1.67 -6.69
C PHE A 102 -8.65 2.85 -5.75
N ASP A 103 -9.44 2.90 -4.67
CA ASP A 103 -9.19 3.78 -3.54
C ASP A 103 -8.18 3.10 -2.60
N LEU A 104 -6.95 3.60 -2.61
CA LEU A 104 -5.83 3.05 -1.82
C LEU A 104 -5.54 3.86 -0.54
N ARG A 105 -6.47 4.69 -0.07
CA ARG A 105 -6.39 5.30 1.28
C ARG A 105 -6.38 4.25 2.39
N SER A 106 -6.88 3.06 2.10
CA SER A 106 -6.83 1.87 2.93
C SER A 106 -6.21 0.71 2.16
N PRO A 107 -5.58 -0.25 2.83
CA PRO A 107 -5.02 -1.42 2.17
C PRO A 107 -6.05 -2.18 1.33
N LEU A 108 -5.67 -2.58 0.13
CA LEU A 108 -6.47 -3.43 -0.75
C LEU A 108 -6.13 -4.89 -0.48
N TYR A 109 -7.08 -5.65 0.04
CA TYR A 109 -6.93 -7.07 0.30
C TYR A 109 -7.42 -7.89 -0.89
N VAL A 110 -6.65 -8.91 -1.25
CA VAL A 110 -6.98 -9.86 -2.32
C VAL A 110 -6.56 -11.27 -1.92
N THR A 111 -7.41 -12.23 -2.17
CA THR A 111 -7.10 -13.65 -2.01
C THR A 111 -6.77 -14.23 -3.37
N LEU A 112 -5.61 -14.89 -3.47
CA LEU A 112 -5.22 -15.72 -4.60
C LEU A 112 -5.53 -17.17 -4.24
N SER A 113 -6.32 -17.85 -5.07
CA SER A 113 -6.80 -19.21 -4.79
C SER A 113 -6.47 -20.13 -5.96
N LEU A 114 -5.97 -21.32 -5.64
CA LEU A 114 -5.85 -22.46 -6.55
C LEU A 114 -6.23 -23.75 -5.81
N TYR A 115 -5.30 -24.30 -5.01
CA TYR A 115 -5.52 -25.41 -4.08
C TYR A 115 -5.67 -24.94 -2.64
N GLN A 116 -5.07 -23.80 -2.35
CA GLN A 116 -5.10 -23.11 -1.06
C GLN A 116 -5.30 -21.62 -1.30
N ASP A 117 -5.72 -20.92 -0.28
CA ASP A 117 -5.93 -19.48 -0.29
C ASP A 117 -4.72 -18.75 0.27
N TYR A 118 -4.29 -17.71 -0.45
CA TYR A 118 -3.18 -16.82 -0.07
C TYR A 118 -3.69 -15.39 -0.05
N GLU A 119 -3.80 -14.83 1.14
CA GLU A 119 -4.19 -13.43 1.31
C GLU A 119 -3.00 -12.52 1.04
N TRP A 120 -3.19 -11.61 0.10
CA TRP A 120 -2.25 -10.56 -0.25
C TRP A 120 -2.81 -9.18 0.05
N THR A 121 -1.93 -8.24 0.34
CA THR A 121 -2.29 -6.86 0.63
C THR A 121 -1.53 -5.95 -0.32
N ILE A 122 -2.23 -5.01 -0.96
CA ILE A 122 -1.61 -3.92 -1.72
C ILE A 122 -1.79 -2.65 -0.90
N VAL A 123 -0.69 -1.99 -0.55
CA VAL A 123 -0.66 -0.72 0.18
C VAL A 123 -0.06 0.37 -0.68
N ALA A 124 -0.53 1.59 -0.50
CA ALA A 124 0.01 2.76 -1.17
C ALA A 124 0.63 3.73 -0.17
N GLU A 125 1.79 4.26 -0.52
CA GLU A 125 2.46 5.36 0.16
C GLU A 125 2.55 6.54 -0.79
N GLN A 126 2.21 7.74 -0.32
CA GLN A 126 2.31 8.96 -1.11
C GLN A 126 3.19 9.97 -0.39
N PRO A 127 4.50 10.01 -0.67
CA PRO A 127 5.39 11.00 -0.10
C PRO A 127 5.14 12.36 -0.77
N ILE A 128 4.57 13.31 -0.02
CA ILE A 128 4.40 14.69 -0.45
C ILE A 128 5.49 15.53 0.18
N GLU A 129 6.38 16.11 -0.65
CA GLU A 129 7.36 17.09 -0.17
C GLU A 129 6.64 18.37 0.21
N ARG A 130 6.74 18.78 1.47
CA ARG A 130 6.13 20.02 1.97
C ARG A 130 7.19 21.03 2.34
N ALA A 131 6.88 22.29 2.10
CA ALA A 131 7.75 23.40 2.43
C ALA A 131 6.93 24.64 2.83
N PHE A 132 7.38 25.29 3.89
CA PHE A 132 6.94 26.63 4.28
C PHE A 132 8.17 27.42 4.69
N THR A 133 8.49 28.49 4.00
CA THR A 133 9.65 29.33 4.33
C THR A 133 9.30 30.79 4.28
N VAL A 134 9.98 31.56 5.12
CA VAL A 134 9.82 32.99 5.21
C VAL A 134 11.17 33.69 5.06
N ALA A 135 11.14 34.97 4.65
CA ALA A 135 12.35 35.78 4.55
C ALA A 135 12.96 36.00 5.94
N GLY A 136 14.30 35.91 6.01
CA GLY A 136 15.02 36.05 7.28
C GLY A 136 14.89 34.89 8.25
N GLN A 137 14.34 33.72 7.80
CA GLN A 137 14.21 32.53 8.62
C GLN A 137 15.57 32.05 9.15
N ILE A 138 15.58 31.52 10.36
CA ILE A 138 16.71 30.79 10.96
C ILE A 138 16.39 29.31 11.11
N GLY A 139 17.29 28.48 10.59
CA GLY A 139 17.09 27.01 10.60
C GLY A 139 16.02 26.52 9.65
N ALA A 140 15.69 25.24 9.77
CA ALA A 140 14.66 24.59 8.97
C ALA A 140 13.27 24.80 9.57
N THR A 141 12.26 24.88 8.72
CA THR A 141 10.85 24.84 9.14
C THR A 141 10.51 23.47 9.72
N VAL A 142 9.73 23.44 10.79
CA VAL A 142 9.14 22.23 11.35
C VAL A 142 7.76 22.05 10.75
N ILE A 143 7.58 20.94 10.00
CA ILE A 143 6.29 20.60 9.38
C ILE A 143 5.78 19.29 9.99
N ASP A 144 4.60 19.34 10.60
CA ASP A 144 3.87 18.18 11.09
C ASP A 144 2.63 17.97 10.19
N ALA A 145 2.71 16.99 9.28
CA ALA A 145 1.64 16.71 8.33
C ALA A 145 0.40 16.12 9.00
N GLN A 146 0.56 15.42 10.12
CA GLN A 146 -0.57 14.82 10.84
C GLN A 146 -1.39 15.89 11.57
N LYS A 147 -0.69 16.85 12.20
CA LYS A 147 -1.31 17.99 12.88
C LYS A 147 -1.64 19.13 11.93
N ARG A 148 -1.15 19.06 10.69
CA ARG A 148 -1.26 20.14 9.69
C ARG A 148 -0.72 21.47 10.24
N THR A 149 0.51 21.44 10.75
CA THR A 149 1.20 22.63 11.22
C THR A 149 2.52 22.83 10.48
N ALA A 150 2.87 24.09 10.21
CA ALA A 150 4.15 24.46 9.65
C ALA A 150 4.70 25.67 10.41
N THR A 151 5.84 25.50 11.08
CA THR A 151 6.43 26.53 11.96
C THR A 151 7.80 26.95 11.43
N ALA A 152 7.92 28.19 11.04
CA ALA A 152 9.19 28.85 10.73
C ALA A 152 9.68 29.66 11.90
N TYR A 153 10.99 29.76 12.07
CA TYR A 153 11.61 30.52 13.14
C TYR A 153 12.35 31.73 12.55
N VAL A 154 12.20 32.88 13.19
CA VAL A 154 12.88 34.11 12.81
C VAL A 154 13.68 34.67 14.00
N PRO A 155 14.69 35.53 13.79
CA PRO A 155 15.47 36.15 14.87
C PRO A 155 14.59 36.93 15.87
N LYS A 156 14.99 36.92 17.13
CA LYS A 156 14.31 37.72 18.14
C LYS A 156 14.32 39.22 17.75
N GLY A 157 13.16 39.85 17.79
CA GLY A 157 12.98 41.27 17.44
C GLY A 157 12.63 41.50 15.97
N THR A 158 12.49 40.41 15.15
CA THR A 158 11.92 40.55 13.81
C THR A 158 10.48 41.08 13.90
N ASN A 159 10.16 42.04 13.04
CA ASN A 159 8.80 42.57 12.92
C ASN A 159 7.89 41.48 12.27
N LEU A 160 7.04 40.84 13.07
CA LEU A 160 6.14 39.80 12.58
C LEU A 160 5.02 40.34 11.68
N GLY A 161 4.73 41.63 11.73
CA GLY A 161 3.78 42.27 10.80
C GLY A 161 4.31 42.43 9.38
N ASP A 162 5.63 42.24 9.17
CA ASP A 162 6.30 42.46 7.88
C ASP A 162 7.09 41.23 7.41
N ILE A 163 6.51 40.06 7.59
CA ILE A 163 7.09 38.76 7.19
C ILE A 163 6.68 38.43 5.78
N THR A 164 7.65 38.21 4.89
CA THR A 164 7.40 37.75 3.53
C THR A 164 7.48 36.22 3.47
N VAL A 165 6.44 35.57 3.00
CA VAL A 165 6.43 34.13 2.68
C VAL A 165 7.20 33.91 1.37
N THR A 166 8.28 33.16 1.42
CA THR A 166 9.14 32.88 0.26
C THR A 166 8.82 31.56 -0.43
N ARG A 167 8.26 30.60 0.29
CA ARG A 167 7.77 29.34 -0.25
C ARG A 167 6.57 28.84 0.55
N LEU A 168 5.51 28.46 -0.15
CA LEU A 168 4.32 27.82 0.40
C LEU A 168 3.98 26.60 -0.45
N LYS A 169 4.29 25.41 0.06
CA LYS A 169 3.98 24.11 -0.58
C LYS A 169 3.58 23.13 0.52
N LEU A 170 2.29 23.00 0.79
CA LEU A 170 1.75 22.14 1.83
C LEU A 170 0.99 20.94 1.27
N GLY A 171 0.80 20.87 -0.03
CA GLY A 171 0.21 19.77 -0.79
C GLY A 171 1.00 19.45 -2.05
N PRO A 172 0.49 18.59 -2.93
CA PRO A 172 1.12 18.21 -4.18
C PRO A 172 1.44 19.43 -5.06
N ALA A 173 2.64 19.42 -5.69
CA ALA A 173 3.05 20.52 -6.57
C ALA A 173 2.08 20.67 -7.76
N ASP A 174 1.93 21.90 -8.26
CA ASP A 174 1.18 22.31 -9.48
C ASP A 174 -0.33 22.07 -9.46
N ILE A 175 -0.86 21.27 -8.53
CA ILE A 175 -2.30 20.97 -8.43
C ILE A 175 -2.94 21.51 -7.15
N THR A 176 -2.13 22.01 -6.21
CA THR A 176 -2.64 22.57 -4.95
C THR A 176 -2.88 24.08 -5.10
N THR A 177 -4.07 24.50 -4.73
CA THR A 177 -4.41 25.93 -4.55
C THR A 177 -4.42 26.29 -3.08
N TYR A 178 -4.01 27.51 -2.78
CA TYR A 178 -3.93 28.02 -1.39
C TYR A 178 -4.85 29.20 -1.19
N SER A 179 -5.54 29.24 -0.06
CA SER A 179 -6.34 30.37 0.38
C SER A 179 -6.15 30.59 1.90
N PRO A 180 -5.57 31.72 2.34
CA PRO A 180 -4.98 32.78 1.53
C PRO A 180 -3.72 32.33 0.76
N THR A 181 -3.33 33.09 -0.27
CA THR A 181 -2.08 32.86 -1.03
C THR A 181 -0.85 33.28 -0.22
N ALA A 182 0.36 32.96 -0.72
CA ALA A 182 1.60 33.36 -0.07
C ALA A 182 1.74 34.90 0.02
N GLU A 183 1.27 35.62 -1.00
CA GLU A 183 1.25 37.08 -1.08
C GLU A 183 0.28 37.67 -0.04
N GLU A 184 -0.92 37.12 0.07
CA GLU A 184 -1.94 37.55 1.03
C GLU A 184 -1.53 37.26 2.47
N LEU A 185 -0.86 36.12 2.71
CA LEU A 185 -0.27 35.79 4.02
C LEU A 185 0.84 36.81 4.40
N SER A 186 1.71 37.14 3.43
CA SER A 186 2.76 38.16 3.63
C SER A 186 2.16 39.52 3.93
N ALA A 187 1.12 39.93 3.22
CA ALA A 187 0.44 41.20 3.45
C ALA A 187 -0.29 41.27 4.81
N SER A 188 -0.73 40.12 5.32
CA SER A 188 -1.44 40.03 6.60
C SER A 188 -0.51 39.97 7.82
N GLY A 189 0.79 39.68 7.60
CA GLY A 189 1.78 39.44 8.65
C GLY A 189 1.49 38.23 9.54
N PHE A 190 2.35 38.00 10.55
CA PHE A 190 2.31 36.83 11.45
C PHE A 190 2.32 37.23 12.94
N GLU A 191 1.77 38.37 13.27
CA GLU A 191 1.61 38.81 14.68
C GLU A 191 0.70 37.88 15.47
N THR A 192 -0.18 37.17 14.76
CA THR A 192 -1.05 36.12 15.28
C THR A 192 -0.92 34.88 14.42
N MET A 193 -1.31 33.73 14.97
CA MET A 193 -1.40 32.46 14.25
C MET A 193 -2.20 32.64 12.96
N ARG A 194 -1.69 32.09 11.84
CA ARG A 194 -2.34 32.14 10.55
C ARG A 194 -2.82 30.74 10.12
N PHE A 195 -3.87 30.73 9.31
CA PHE A 195 -4.40 29.53 8.71
C PHE A 195 -4.34 29.66 7.20
N VAL A 196 -4.07 28.54 6.54
CA VAL A 196 -4.13 28.42 5.08
C VAL A 196 -4.86 27.13 4.69
N ASP A 197 -5.79 27.25 3.78
CA ASP A 197 -6.48 26.12 3.19
C ASP A 197 -5.73 25.67 1.92
N ALA A 198 -5.22 24.45 1.93
CA ALA A 198 -4.59 23.81 0.78
C ALA A 198 -5.62 22.87 0.13
N THR A 199 -6.02 23.18 -1.11
CA THR A 199 -7.05 22.41 -1.83
C THR A 199 -6.45 21.69 -3.03
N TYR A 200 -6.62 20.37 -3.10
CA TYR A 200 -6.22 19.50 -4.20
C TYR A 200 -7.14 18.30 -4.30
N HIS A 201 -7.31 17.73 -5.48
CA HIS A 201 -8.24 16.62 -5.77
C HIS A 201 -9.64 16.83 -5.19
N GLY A 202 -10.10 18.09 -5.09
CA GLY A 202 -11.43 18.42 -4.52
C GLY A 202 -11.52 18.26 -3.00
N ALA A 203 -10.42 18.05 -2.30
CA ALA A 203 -10.35 18.03 -0.84
C ALA A 203 -9.57 19.25 -0.34
N THR A 204 -9.97 19.79 0.81
CA THR A 204 -9.32 20.95 1.45
C THR A 204 -8.74 20.53 2.78
N GLU A 205 -7.47 20.84 2.98
CA GLU A 205 -6.75 20.67 4.24
C GLU A 205 -6.41 22.05 4.83
N ARG A 206 -6.88 22.30 6.05
CA ARG A 206 -6.54 23.51 6.78
C ARG A 206 -5.26 23.32 7.56
N TRP A 207 -4.29 24.18 7.27
CA TRP A 207 -2.98 24.22 7.93
C TRP A 207 -2.88 25.43 8.84
N THR A 208 -2.12 25.27 9.91
CA THR A 208 -1.73 26.34 10.84
C THR A 208 -0.28 26.73 10.60
N LEU A 209 -0.03 28.05 10.45
CA LEU A 209 1.30 28.62 10.23
C LEU A 209 1.73 29.45 11.42
#